data_b3eff4d293213a434a876756b779b24a
#
_entry.id   b3eff4d293213a434a876756b779b24a
#
_cell.length_a   1.000
_cell.length_b   1.000
_cell.length_c   1.000
_cell.angle_alpha   90.00
_cell.angle_beta   90.00
_cell.angle_gamma   90.00
#
_symmetry.space_group_name_H-M   'P 1'
#
loop_
_entity.id
_entity.type
_entity.pdbx_description
1 polymer ?
#
loop_
_entity_poly.entity_id
_entity_poly.type
_entity_poly.pdbx_seq_one_letter_code
_entity_poly.pdbx_strand_id
1 'polypeptide(L)' 'MNEASGLIAIAAGLAIGLAALGGGLGQGKAISSALDAIGRNPSAQFKIFIPMLLGLALVESLVILAFVIANGLMGKLG' A
#
# COMPACT_ATOMS: atom_id res chain seq x y z
N MET A 1 9.02 28.38 -4.99
CA MET A 1 7.68 27.75 -5.01
C MET A 1 6.61 28.77 -4.67
N ASN A 2 5.48 28.69 -5.31
CA ASN A 2 4.31 29.51 -5.00
C ASN A 2 3.27 28.67 -4.22
N GLU A 3 2.11 29.28 -3.93
CA GLU A 3 1.06 28.59 -3.21
C GLU A 3 0.56 27.35 -3.96
N ALA A 4 0.42 27.44 -5.28
CA ALA A 4 -0.02 26.31 -6.09
C ALA A 4 0.99 25.16 -6.02
N SER A 5 2.29 25.45 -6.09
CA SER A 5 3.32 24.44 -5.93
C SER A 5 3.29 23.80 -4.55
N GLY A 6 3.05 24.59 -3.49
CA GLY A 6 2.92 24.07 -2.14
C GLY A 6 1.73 23.11 -2.00
N LEU A 7 0.58 23.47 -2.59
CA LEU A 7 -0.60 22.62 -2.57
C LEU A 7 -0.38 21.32 -3.33
N ILE A 8 0.30 21.38 -4.47
CA ILE A 8 0.64 20.19 -5.25
C ILE A 8 1.56 19.27 -4.45
N ALA A 9 2.55 19.85 -3.76
CA ALA A 9 3.47 19.06 -2.92
C ALA A 9 2.72 18.35 -1.79
N ILE A 10 1.79 19.05 -1.13
CA ILE A 10 0.97 18.45 -0.08
C ILE A 10 0.08 17.36 -0.66
N ALA A 11 -0.53 17.57 -1.82
CA ALA A 11 -1.37 16.57 -2.46
C ALA A 11 -0.55 15.32 -2.80
N ALA A 12 0.65 15.48 -3.32
CA ALA A 12 1.54 14.35 -3.61
C ALA A 12 1.89 13.58 -2.32
N GLY A 13 2.23 14.30 -1.27
CA GLY A 13 2.54 13.71 0.03
C GLY A 13 1.36 12.95 0.62
N LEU A 14 0.16 13.52 0.55
CA LEU A 14 -1.05 12.86 1.02
C LEU A 14 -1.37 11.61 0.19
N ALA A 15 -1.23 11.69 -1.13
CA ALA A 15 -1.50 10.57 -2.00
C ALA A 15 -0.67 9.34 -1.63
N ILE A 16 0.64 9.51 -1.55
CA ILE A 16 1.53 8.38 -1.23
C ILE A 16 1.51 8.04 0.26
N GLY A 17 1.40 9.05 1.13
CA GLY A 17 1.39 8.83 2.57
C GLY A 17 0.18 8.05 3.04
N LEU A 18 -1.01 8.42 2.59
CA LEU A 18 -2.24 7.71 2.95
C LEU A 18 -2.27 6.32 2.31
N ALA A 19 -1.81 6.19 1.08
CA ALA A 19 -1.73 4.89 0.42
C ALA A 19 -0.75 3.96 1.15
N ALA A 20 0.42 4.46 1.54
CA ALA A 20 1.41 3.67 2.27
C ALA A 20 0.90 3.29 3.65
N LEU A 21 0.24 4.21 4.35
CA LEU A 21 -0.34 3.92 5.65
C LEU A 21 -1.43 2.86 5.53
N GLY A 22 -2.40 3.06 4.63
CA GLY A 22 -3.50 2.12 4.42
C GLY A 22 -3.01 0.76 3.92
N GLY A 23 -2.11 0.78 2.94
CA GLY A 23 -1.52 -0.44 2.40
C GLY A 23 -0.71 -1.20 3.45
N GLY A 24 0.11 -0.50 4.22
CA GLY A 24 0.91 -1.10 5.29
C GLY A 24 0.04 -1.72 6.37
N LEU A 25 -0.99 -1.00 6.84
CA LEU A 25 -1.92 -1.53 7.83
C LEU A 25 -2.69 -2.74 7.29
N GLY A 26 -3.16 -2.65 6.04
CA GLY A 26 -3.88 -3.75 5.40
C GLY A 26 -3.01 -4.98 5.23
N GLN A 27 -1.78 -4.81 4.74
CA GLN A 27 -0.83 -5.91 4.60
C GLN A 27 -0.47 -6.52 5.94
N GLY A 28 -0.22 -5.69 6.95
CA GLY A 28 0.10 -6.15 8.29
C GLY A 28 -1.03 -6.98 8.89
N LYS A 29 -2.27 -6.52 8.73
CA LYS A 29 -3.44 -7.25 9.19
C LYS A 29 -3.62 -8.57 8.46
N ALA A 30 -3.45 -8.57 7.15
CA ALA A 30 -3.55 -9.79 6.34
C ALA A 30 -2.51 -10.82 6.75
N ILE A 31 -1.25 -10.40 6.93
CA ILE A 31 -0.17 -11.28 7.34
C ILE A 31 -0.44 -11.84 8.73
N SER A 32 -0.84 -10.99 9.68
CA SER A 32 -1.14 -11.41 11.04
C SER A 32 -2.26 -12.45 11.06
N SER A 33 -3.33 -12.20 10.32
CA SER A 33 -4.46 -13.14 10.24
C SER A 33 -4.05 -14.46 9.60
N ALA A 34 -3.24 -14.42 8.55
CA ALA A 34 -2.75 -15.62 7.87
C ALA A 34 -1.86 -16.45 8.79
N LEU A 35 -0.94 -15.80 9.52
CA LEU A 35 -0.05 -16.49 10.44
C LEU A 35 -0.82 -17.11 11.61
N ASP A 36 -1.84 -16.42 12.14
CA ASP A 36 -2.71 -16.99 13.16
C ASP A 36 -3.43 -18.25 12.65
N ALA A 37 -3.96 -18.19 11.45
CA ALA A 37 -4.67 -19.33 10.87
C ALA A 37 -3.72 -20.51 10.63
N ILE A 38 -2.51 -20.26 10.14
CA ILE A 38 -1.49 -21.30 9.94
C ILE A 38 -1.05 -21.88 11.29
N GLY A 39 -0.89 -21.03 12.30
CA GLY A 39 -0.51 -21.45 13.63
C GLY A 39 -1.53 -22.38 14.28
N ARG A 40 -2.83 -22.15 14.01
CA ARG A 40 -3.90 -23.01 14.52
C ARG A 40 -4.04 -24.30 13.71
N ASN A 41 -3.71 -24.24 12.43
CA ASN A 41 -3.84 -25.38 11.53
C ASN A 41 -2.69 -25.37 10.54
N PRO A 42 -1.52 -25.93 10.92
CA PRO A 42 -0.35 -25.94 10.04
C PRO A 42 -0.57 -26.59 8.69
N SER A 43 -1.51 -27.54 8.61
CA SER A 43 -1.82 -28.21 7.34
C SER A 43 -2.47 -27.28 6.32
N ALA A 44 -2.98 -26.11 6.76
CA ALA A 44 -3.60 -25.13 5.88
C ALA A 44 -2.57 -24.20 5.24
N GLN A 45 -1.29 -24.31 5.55
CA GLN A 45 -0.26 -23.39 5.10
C GLN A 45 -0.29 -23.14 3.60
N PHE A 46 -0.32 -24.19 2.79
CA PHE A 46 -0.29 -24.04 1.34
C PHE A 46 -1.60 -23.46 0.78
N LYS A 47 -2.72 -23.69 1.46
CA LYS A 47 -4.02 -23.14 1.04
C LYS A 47 -4.12 -21.64 1.33
N ILE A 48 -3.41 -21.16 2.35
CA ILE A 48 -3.44 -19.76 2.77
C ILE A 48 -2.36 -18.95 2.07
N PHE A 49 -1.21 -19.54 1.82
CA PHE A 49 -0.02 -18.83 1.34
C PHE A 49 -0.24 -18.17 -0.02
N ILE A 50 -0.80 -18.89 -0.99
CA ILE A 50 -0.98 -18.36 -2.35
C ILE A 50 -2.02 -17.22 -2.39
N PRO A 51 -3.24 -17.39 -1.82
CA PRO A 51 -4.19 -16.27 -1.76
C PRO A 51 -3.64 -15.06 -1.02
N MET A 52 -2.86 -15.27 0.04
CA MET A 52 -2.23 -14.19 0.78
C MET A 52 -1.26 -13.41 -0.09
N LEU A 53 -0.37 -14.11 -0.83
CA LEU A 53 0.59 -13.45 -1.72
C LEU A 53 -0.13 -12.65 -2.81
N LEU A 54 -1.19 -13.20 -3.39
CA LEU A 54 -1.98 -12.50 -4.40
C LEU A 54 -2.62 -11.24 -3.82
N GLY A 55 -3.19 -11.35 -2.62
CA GLY A 55 -3.78 -10.20 -1.94
C GLY A 55 -2.76 -9.12 -1.63
N LEU A 56 -1.59 -9.50 -1.12
CA LEU A 56 -0.52 -8.55 -0.82
C LEU A 56 -0.01 -7.86 -2.09
N ALA A 57 0.10 -8.60 -3.20
CA ALA A 57 0.53 -8.03 -4.47
C ALA A 57 -0.50 -7.01 -4.99
N LEU A 58 -1.80 -7.27 -4.82
CA LEU A 58 -2.84 -6.33 -5.23
C LEU A 58 -2.81 -5.06 -4.38
N VAL A 59 -2.61 -5.17 -3.06
CA VAL A 59 -2.46 -4.00 -2.19
C VAL A 59 -1.23 -3.20 -2.59
N GLU A 60 -0.12 -3.87 -2.85
CA GLU A 60 1.11 -3.20 -3.28
C GLU A 60 0.91 -2.47 -4.61
N SER A 61 0.14 -3.05 -5.53
CA SER A 61 -0.18 -2.40 -6.80
C SER A 61 -0.91 -1.08 -6.60
N LEU A 62 -1.84 -1.02 -5.63
CA LEU A 62 -2.52 0.23 -5.30
C LEU A 62 -1.56 1.29 -4.77
N VAL A 63 -0.62 0.89 -3.92
CA VAL A 63 0.40 1.81 -3.39
C VAL A 63 1.31 2.30 -4.51
N ILE A 64 1.70 1.43 -5.43
CA ILE A 64 2.52 1.79 -6.59
C ILE A 64 1.78 2.79 -7.48
N LEU A 65 0.47 2.58 -7.71
CA LEU A 65 -0.33 3.54 -8.47
C LEU A 65 -0.38 4.90 -7.79
N ALA A 66 -0.52 4.92 -6.46
CA ALA A 66 -0.48 6.17 -5.69
C ALA A 66 0.89 6.85 -5.83
N PHE A 67 1.97 6.08 -5.83
CA PHE A 67 3.31 6.61 -6.07
C PHE A 67 3.42 7.25 -7.45
N VAL A 68 2.87 6.61 -8.48
CA VAL A 68 2.88 7.16 -9.84
C VAL A 68 2.14 8.50 -9.88
N ILE A 69 0.99 8.59 -9.23
CA ILE A 69 0.23 9.83 -9.16
C ILE A 69 1.00 10.90 -8.40
N ALA A 70 1.57 10.55 -7.25
CA ALA A 70 2.35 11.50 -6.45
C ALA A 70 3.56 12.01 -7.23
N ASN A 71 4.26 11.11 -7.92
CA ASN A 71 5.40 11.48 -8.75
C ASN A 71 4.99 12.39 -9.92
N GLY A 72 3.83 12.11 -10.53
CA GLY A 72 3.27 12.95 -11.57
C GLY A 72 2.92 14.34 -11.08
N LEU A 73 2.36 14.46 -9.87
CA LEU A 73 2.07 15.75 -9.25
C LEU A 73 3.35 16.52 -8.95
N MET A 74 4.38 15.84 -8.47
CA MET A 74 5.67 16.48 -8.21
C MET A 74 6.30 17.05 -9.49
N GLY A 75 6.04 16.42 -10.63
CA GLY A 75 6.47 16.93 -11.93
C GLY A 75 5.81 18.23 -12.34
N LYS A 76 4.73 18.66 -11.66
CA LYS A 76 4.10 19.95 -11.90
C LYS A 76 4.74 21.09 -11.11
N LEU A 77 5.66 20.78 -10.20
CA LEU A 77 6.32 21.79 -9.38
C LEU A 77 7.36 22.56 -10.18
N GLY A 78 7.52 23.79 -9.85
CA GLY A 78 8.48 24.68 -10.48
C GLY A 78 7.89 25.58 -11.52
#